data_fe43344d43cd5b6d5f5351c22157e541
#
_entry.id   fe43344d43cd5b6d5f5351c22157e541
#
_cell.length_a   1.000
_cell.length_b   1.000
_cell.length_c   1.000
_cell.angle_alpha   90.00
_cell.angle_beta   90.00
_cell.angle_gamma   90.00
#
_symmetry.space_group_name_H-M   'P 1'
#
loop_
_entity.id
_entity.type
_entity.pdbx_description
1 polymer ?
#
loop_
_entity_poly.entity_id
_entity_poly.type
_entity_poly.pdbx_seq_one_letter_code
_entity_poly.pdbx_strand_id
1 'polypeptide(L)'
;MKKAIHINEAMQILDLARERKQTVNLKVWEGQTGGILEYRGWYVSSSSWKKGWHKIINPVSKQIRTVPDIFIFEVNGLSIYL
;
A
#
# COMPACT_ATOMS: atom_id res chain seq x y z
N MET A 1 13.24 0.78 -18.06
CA MET A 1 11.99 0.63 -17.30
C MET A 1 12.29 0.44 -15.81
N LYS A 2 11.64 1.21 -14.97
CA LYS A 2 11.87 1.15 -13.52
C LYS A 2 11.07 -0.02 -12.93
N LYS A 3 11.76 -1.00 -12.36
CA LYS A 3 11.11 -2.18 -11.76
C LYS A 3 11.14 -2.16 -10.24
N ALA A 4 11.86 -1.22 -9.64
CA ALA A 4 11.97 -1.08 -8.18
C ALA A 4 12.01 0.39 -7.82
N ILE A 5 11.45 0.72 -6.66
CA ILE A 5 11.41 2.09 -6.15
C ILE A 5 11.80 2.10 -4.69
N HIS A 6 12.36 3.22 -4.23
CA HIS A 6 12.64 3.41 -2.82
C HIS A 6 11.33 3.54 -2.04
N ILE A 7 11.34 3.12 -0.77
CA ILE A 7 10.13 3.18 0.06
C ILE A 7 9.55 4.60 0.15
N ASN A 8 10.39 5.62 0.14
CA ASN A 8 9.89 6.99 0.18
C ASN A 8 9.07 7.34 -1.07
N GLU A 9 9.50 6.86 -2.24
CA GLU A 9 8.71 7.04 -3.47
C GLU A 9 7.40 6.27 -3.42
N ALA A 10 7.43 5.06 -2.85
CA ALA A 10 6.22 4.25 -2.69
C ALA A 10 5.19 4.98 -1.82
N MET A 11 5.64 5.59 -0.72
CA MET A 11 4.75 6.35 0.15
C MET A 11 4.16 7.56 -0.57
N GLN A 12 4.95 8.22 -1.41
CA GLN A 12 4.46 9.34 -2.24
C GLN A 12 3.40 8.88 -3.22
N ILE A 13 3.58 7.72 -3.84
CA ILE A 13 2.57 7.15 -4.75
C ILE A 13 1.26 6.92 -4.01
N LEU A 14 1.31 6.36 -2.81
CA LEU A 14 0.11 6.12 -2.01
C LEU A 14 -0.57 7.43 -1.61
N ASP A 15 0.19 8.43 -1.20
CA ASP A 15 -0.37 9.72 -0.80
C ASP A 15 -1.01 10.45 -1.99
N LEU A 16 -0.38 10.40 -3.16
CA LEU A 16 -0.94 10.97 -4.37
C LEU A 16 -2.21 10.24 -4.80
N ALA A 17 -2.23 8.91 -4.69
CA ALA A 17 -3.42 8.13 -5.02
C ALA A 17 -4.58 8.52 -4.11
N ARG A 18 -4.30 8.76 -2.82
CA ARG A 18 -5.33 9.24 -1.89
C ARG A 18 -5.89 10.59 -2.32
N GLU A 19 -5.03 11.54 -2.65
CA GLU A 19 -5.46 12.87 -3.08
C GLU A 19 -6.28 12.83 -4.36
N ARG A 20 -5.87 11.97 -5.31
CA ARG A 20 -6.51 11.87 -6.61
C ARG A 20 -7.67 10.88 -6.63
N LYS A 21 -7.95 10.23 -5.51
CA LYS A 21 -9.00 9.20 -5.39
C LYS A 21 -8.82 8.08 -6.42
N GLN A 22 -7.57 7.64 -6.58
CA GLN A 22 -7.21 6.55 -7.48
C GLN A 22 -6.99 5.28 -6.70
N THR A 23 -7.26 4.13 -7.33
CA THR A 23 -6.99 2.83 -6.72
C THR A 23 -5.51 2.48 -6.85
N VAL A 24 -5.06 1.60 -5.94
CA VAL A 24 -3.70 1.07 -5.96
C VAL A 24 -3.73 -0.44 -5.84
N ASN A 25 -2.66 -1.08 -6.29
CA ASN A 25 -2.44 -2.51 -6.11
C ASN A 25 -1.25 -2.67 -5.17
N LEU A 26 -1.43 -3.42 -4.10
CA LEU A 26 -0.41 -3.61 -3.08
C LEU A 26 -0.15 -5.08 -2.86
N LYS A 27 1.11 -5.44 -2.58
CA LYS A 27 1.47 -6.73 -1.99
C LYS A 27 2.17 -6.46 -0.67
N VAL A 28 1.70 -7.13 0.37
CA VAL A 28 2.22 -6.93 1.73
C VAL A 28 2.49 -8.27 2.38
N TRP A 29 3.44 -8.27 3.32
CA TRP A 29 3.69 -9.44 4.15
C TRP A 29 2.62 -9.52 5.23
N GLU A 30 2.10 -10.74 5.44
CA GLU A 30 1.21 -11.01 6.56
C GLU A 30 2.07 -11.36 7.76
N GLY A 31 1.96 -10.54 8.84
CA GLY A 31 2.91 -10.60 9.94
C GLY A 31 2.82 -11.85 10.80
N GLN A 32 1.68 -12.53 10.84
CA GLN A 32 1.48 -13.71 11.70
C GLN A 32 1.85 -15.01 11.03
N THR A 33 1.52 -15.15 9.75
CA THR A 33 1.71 -16.41 9.02
C THR A 33 2.91 -16.39 8.11
N GLY A 34 3.50 -15.22 7.85
CA GLY A 34 4.58 -15.08 6.89
C GLY A 34 4.13 -15.17 5.43
N GLY A 35 2.82 -15.22 5.20
CA GLY A 35 2.27 -15.26 3.85
C GLY A 35 2.28 -13.91 3.17
N ILE A 36 1.71 -13.87 1.98
CA ILE A 36 1.61 -12.66 1.18
C ILE A 36 0.14 -12.33 0.98
N LEU A 37 -0.24 -11.09 1.29
CA LEU A 37 -1.57 -10.57 1.03
C LEU A 37 -1.50 -9.65 -0.18
N GLU A 38 -2.49 -9.79 -1.07
CA GLU A 38 -2.56 -8.97 -2.27
C GLU A 38 -3.86 -8.16 -2.25
N TYR A 39 -3.73 -6.85 -2.38
CA TYR A 39 -4.86 -5.94 -2.44
C TYR A 39 -4.87 -5.27 -3.81
N ARG A 40 -5.85 -5.61 -4.64
CA ARG A 40 -5.98 -5.07 -5.98
C ARG A 40 -7.14 -4.10 -6.09
N GLY A 41 -6.87 -2.91 -6.60
CA GLY A 41 -7.93 -1.93 -6.84
C GLY A 41 -8.54 -1.37 -5.58
N TRP A 42 -7.74 -1.15 -4.54
CA TRP A 42 -8.19 -0.56 -3.29
C TRP A 42 -7.85 0.92 -3.25
N TYR A 43 -8.69 1.71 -2.58
CA TYR A 43 -8.39 3.12 -2.36
C TYR A 43 -7.61 3.32 -1.07
N VAL A 44 -6.73 4.32 -1.08
CA VAL A 44 -6.04 4.75 0.14
C VAL A 44 -6.97 5.74 0.85
N SER A 45 -7.42 5.41 2.06
CA SER A 45 -8.35 6.25 2.79
C SER A 45 -7.67 7.22 3.75
N SER A 46 -6.62 6.77 4.44
CA SER A 46 -5.88 7.62 5.36
C SER A 46 -4.49 7.05 5.62
N SER A 47 -3.66 7.82 6.30
CA SER A 47 -2.31 7.39 6.65
C SER A 47 -1.85 8.05 7.93
N SER A 48 -0.84 7.44 8.58
CA SER A 48 -0.15 8.02 9.72
C SER A 48 1.34 7.79 9.54
N TRP A 49 2.06 8.80 9.09
CA TRP A 49 3.50 8.69 8.90
C TRP A 49 4.24 8.50 10.23
N LYS A 50 3.70 9.03 11.33
CA LYS A 50 4.30 8.85 12.67
C LYS A 50 4.21 7.42 13.16
N LYS A 51 3.10 6.76 12.88
CA LYS A 51 2.86 5.38 13.29
C LYS A 51 3.24 4.38 12.20
N GLY A 52 3.51 4.85 10.99
CA GLY A 52 3.99 4.03 9.89
C GLY A 52 2.96 3.11 9.29
N TRP A 53 1.74 3.58 9.06
CA TRP A 53 0.71 2.77 8.41
C TRP A 53 -0.13 3.58 7.43
N HIS A 54 -0.78 2.84 6.52
CA HIS A 54 -1.81 3.37 5.63
C HIS A 54 -3.08 2.54 5.81
N LYS A 55 -4.23 3.19 5.74
CA LYS A 55 -5.52 2.50 5.69
C LYS A 55 -6.02 2.48 4.27
N ILE A 56 -6.47 1.31 3.83
CA ILE A 56 -7.02 1.11 2.50
C ILE A 56 -8.44 0.61 2.61
N ILE A 57 -9.27 0.93 1.62
CA ILE A 57 -10.67 0.53 1.58
C ILE A 57 -10.99 -0.14 0.25
N ASN A 58 -11.69 -1.27 0.35
CA ASN A 58 -12.19 -1.96 -0.84
C ASN A 58 -13.42 -1.21 -1.37
N PRO A 59 -13.44 -0.79 -2.64
CA PRO A 59 -14.57 -0.02 -3.18
C PRO A 59 -15.86 -0.82 -3.30
N VAL A 60 -15.78 -2.15 -3.36
CA VAL A 60 -16.96 -3.01 -3.50
C VAL A 60 -17.49 -3.43 -2.14
N SER A 61 -16.65 -4.08 -1.32
CA SER A 61 -17.08 -4.62 -0.03
C SER A 61 -17.07 -3.59 1.09
N LYS A 62 -16.41 -2.45 0.89
CA LYS A 62 -16.20 -1.40 1.90
C LYS A 62 -15.38 -1.86 3.10
N GLN A 63 -14.66 -2.98 2.97
CA GLN A 63 -13.74 -3.42 4.02
C GLN A 63 -12.57 -2.46 4.12
N ILE A 64 -12.17 -2.18 5.37
CA ILE A 64 -11.02 -1.31 5.66
C ILE A 64 -9.91 -2.17 6.25
N ARG A 65 -8.68 -1.96 5.78
CA ARG A 65 -7.50 -2.65 6.30
C ARG A 65 -6.43 -1.63 6.65
N THR A 66 -5.79 -1.82 7.79
CA THR A 66 -4.60 -1.05 8.17
C THR A 66 -3.38 -1.84 7.78
N VAL A 67 -2.52 -1.23 6.96
CA VAL A 67 -1.34 -1.88 6.41
C VAL A 67 -0.10 -1.17 6.93
N PRO A 68 0.76 -1.85 7.71
CA PRO A 68 2.04 -1.26 8.12
C PRO A 68 2.92 -1.00 6.90
N ASP A 69 3.50 0.19 6.82
CA ASP A 69 4.28 0.59 5.65
C ASP A 69 5.46 -0.34 5.40
N ILE A 70 6.12 -0.78 6.47
CA ILE A 70 7.31 -1.65 6.35
C ILE A 70 6.97 -3.04 5.80
N PHE A 71 5.71 -3.43 5.83
CA PHE A 71 5.28 -4.72 5.28
C PHE A 71 4.88 -4.63 3.81
N ILE A 72 4.74 -3.44 3.26
CA ILE A 72 4.42 -3.27 1.85
C ILE A 72 5.71 -3.48 1.04
N PHE A 73 5.71 -4.48 0.16
CA PHE A 73 6.90 -4.75 -0.65
C PHE A 73 6.67 -4.56 -2.15
N GLU A 74 5.44 -4.28 -2.56
CA GLU A 74 5.16 -3.97 -3.97
C GLU A 74 3.98 -3.00 -4.06
N VAL A 75 4.12 -1.99 -4.90
CA VAL A 75 3.07 -0.99 -5.18
C VAL A 75 2.94 -0.88 -6.69
N ASN A 76 1.73 -1.13 -7.21
CA ASN A 76 1.41 -1.01 -8.64
C ASN A 76 2.42 -1.76 -9.54
N GLY A 77 2.85 -2.94 -9.10
CA GLY A 77 3.80 -3.75 -9.86
C GLY A 77 5.27 -3.38 -9.65
N LEU A 78 5.56 -2.37 -8.83
CA LEU A 78 6.92 -1.93 -8.55
C LEU A 78 7.38 -2.48 -7.21
N SER A 79 8.50 -3.18 -7.19
CA SER A 79 9.10 -3.70 -5.96
C SER A 79 9.67 -2.54 -5.14
N ILE A 80 9.58 -2.66 -3.81
CA ILE A 80 10.02 -1.62 -2.89
C ILE A 80 11.32 -2.05 -2.23
N TYR A 81 12.30 -1.14 -2.16
CA TYR A 81 13.52 -1.34 -1.37
C TYR A 81 13.67 -0.22 -0.33
N LEU A 82 14.38 -0.55 0.72
CA LEU A 82 14.62 0.38 1.84
C LEU A 82 15.89 1.19 1.67
#